data_c79127b14a9d1f41b8890bf2cd2e427a
#
_entry.id   c79127b14a9d1f41b8890bf2cd2e427a
#
_cell.length_a   1.000
_cell.length_b   1.000
_cell.length_c   1.000
_cell.angle_alpha   90.00
_cell.angle_beta   90.00
_cell.angle_gamma   90.00
#
_symmetry.space_group_name_H-M   'P 1'
#
loop_
_entity.id
_entity.type
_entity.pdbx_description
1 polymer ?
#
loop_
_entity_poly.entity_id
_entity_poly.type
_entity_poly.pdbx_seq_one_letter_code
_entity_poly.pdbx_strand_id
1 'polypeptide(L)'
;MDKLMLDGNAVAGLLQEVFAAEMTSAIGSCATCGATEPVGAIHVYRGAGIVLRCPHCDNTLAAIVRDERRVWITFQGIRALELAWERA
;
A
#
# COMPACT_ATOMS: atom_id res chain seq x y z
N MET A 1 2.09 -10.06 19.51
CA MET A 1 0.95 -10.07 18.77
C MET A 1 0.57 -8.72 18.26
N ASP A 2 0.27 -8.66 17.09
CA ASP A 2 0.08 -7.36 16.55
C ASP A 2 -1.34 -7.18 16.06
N LYS A 3 -2.18 -6.68 16.93
CA LYS A 3 -3.57 -6.45 16.61
C LYS A 3 -3.77 -5.37 15.59
N LEU A 4 -2.75 -4.55 15.37
CA LEU A 4 -2.86 -3.42 14.46
C LEU A 4 -2.37 -3.76 13.05
N MET A 5 -1.73 -4.91 12.90
CA MET A 5 -1.21 -5.29 11.60
C MET A 5 -2.33 -5.95 10.80
N LEU A 6 -2.55 -5.44 9.60
CA LEU A 6 -3.54 -5.93 8.66
C LEU A 6 -2.84 -6.18 7.34
N ASP A 7 -3.56 -6.70 6.36
CA ASP A 7 -3.01 -6.77 5.01
C ASP A 7 -3.67 -5.72 4.13
N GLY A 8 -3.15 -5.60 2.92
CA GLY A 8 -3.63 -4.56 2.01
C GLY A 8 -5.10 -4.71 1.64
N ASN A 9 -5.64 -5.92 1.73
CA ASN A 9 -7.06 -6.12 1.44
C ASN A 9 -7.94 -5.41 2.46
N ALA A 10 -7.46 -5.23 3.68
CA ALA A 10 -8.23 -4.55 4.72
C ALA A 10 -8.45 -3.07 4.38
N VAL A 11 -7.64 -2.50 3.52
CA VAL A 11 -7.78 -1.10 3.13
C VAL A 11 -8.13 -0.95 1.64
N ALA A 12 -8.68 -2.01 1.04
CA ALA A 12 -9.00 -2.00 -0.38
C ALA A 12 -9.91 -0.84 -0.77
N GLY A 13 -10.92 -0.55 0.05
CA GLY A 13 -11.84 0.55 -0.23
C GLY A 13 -11.16 1.91 -0.20
N LEU A 14 -10.28 2.12 0.79
CA LEU A 14 -9.53 3.36 0.86
C LEU A 14 -8.60 3.50 -0.34
N LEU A 15 -7.92 2.43 -0.71
CA LEU A 15 -7.00 2.49 -1.85
C LEU A 15 -7.76 2.78 -3.14
N GLN A 16 -8.95 2.21 -3.30
CA GLN A 16 -9.74 2.48 -4.48
C GLN A 16 -10.18 3.94 -4.53
N GLU A 17 -10.55 4.51 -3.40
CA GLU A 17 -10.90 5.92 -3.34
C GLU A 17 -9.72 6.82 -3.71
N VAL A 18 -8.57 6.53 -3.13
CA VAL A 18 -7.40 7.38 -3.28
C VAL A 18 -6.83 7.30 -4.69
N PHE A 19 -6.78 6.11 -5.26
CA PHE A 19 -6.15 5.92 -6.57
C PHE A 19 -7.15 5.84 -7.71
N ALA A 20 -8.44 5.85 -7.40
CA ALA A 20 -9.51 5.72 -8.38
C ALA A 20 -9.38 4.43 -9.20
N ALA A 21 -8.84 3.39 -8.58
CA ALA A 21 -8.63 2.10 -9.23
C ALA A 21 -8.53 1.03 -8.16
N GLU A 22 -8.82 -0.20 -8.57
CA GLU A 22 -8.63 -1.34 -7.69
C GLU A 22 -7.14 -1.63 -7.59
N MET A 23 -6.59 -1.53 -6.39
CA MET A 23 -5.15 -1.59 -6.21
C MET A 23 -4.65 -2.87 -5.56
N THR A 24 -5.54 -3.69 -5.00
CA THR A 24 -5.05 -4.85 -4.23
C THR A 24 -4.40 -5.91 -5.11
N SER A 25 -4.70 -5.93 -6.39
CA SER A 25 -4.05 -6.86 -7.31
C SER A 25 -2.84 -6.26 -8.02
N ALA A 26 -2.56 -4.98 -7.81
CA ALA A 26 -1.33 -4.39 -8.32
C ALA A 26 -0.13 -5.03 -7.62
N ILE A 27 0.98 -5.10 -8.31
CA ILE A 27 2.19 -5.71 -7.76
C ILE A 27 3.17 -4.61 -7.37
N GLY A 28 3.55 -4.61 -6.10
CA GLY A 28 4.52 -3.65 -5.61
C GLY A 28 5.88 -4.29 -5.45
N SER A 29 6.93 -3.53 -5.77
CA SER A 29 8.31 -3.98 -5.61
C SER A 29 8.96 -3.15 -4.50
N CYS A 30 9.58 -3.85 -3.55
CA CYS A 30 10.26 -3.18 -2.45
C CYS A 30 11.63 -2.69 -2.90
N ALA A 31 11.89 -1.40 -2.66
CA ALA A 31 13.17 -0.82 -3.05
C ALA A 31 14.32 -1.33 -2.21
N THR A 32 14.04 -1.85 -1.01
CA THR A 32 15.10 -2.29 -0.10
C THR A 32 15.49 -3.73 -0.32
N CYS A 33 14.52 -4.64 -0.36
CA CYS A 33 14.85 -6.07 -0.46
C CYS A 33 14.56 -6.66 -1.85
N GLY A 34 13.90 -5.91 -2.71
CA GLY A 34 13.61 -6.37 -4.07
C GLY A 34 12.43 -7.31 -4.19
N ALA A 35 11.76 -7.64 -3.09
CA ALA A 35 10.63 -8.55 -3.14
C ALA A 35 9.45 -7.90 -3.85
N THR A 36 8.65 -8.73 -4.52
CA THR A 36 7.42 -8.27 -5.17
C THR A 36 6.23 -8.96 -4.51
N GLU A 37 5.17 -8.19 -4.30
CA GLU A 37 3.96 -8.71 -3.67
C GLU A 37 2.75 -7.99 -4.21
N PRO A 38 1.59 -8.67 -4.30
CA PRO A 38 0.35 -7.93 -4.54
C PRO A 38 0.13 -6.95 -3.40
N VAL A 39 -0.39 -5.78 -3.71
CA VAL A 39 -0.66 -4.78 -2.69
C VAL A 39 -1.58 -5.35 -1.61
N GLY A 40 -2.51 -6.24 -1.99
CA GLY A 40 -3.39 -6.87 -1.01
C GLY A 40 -2.69 -7.71 0.04
N ALA A 41 -1.45 -8.13 -0.21
CA ALA A 41 -0.67 -8.94 0.74
C ALA A 41 0.34 -8.12 1.54
N ILE A 42 0.47 -6.83 1.28
CA ILE A 42 1.39 -5.97 2.00
C ILE A 42 0.86 -5.76 3.42
N HIS A 43 1.77 -5.69 4.39
CA HIS A 43 1.38 -5.45 5.77
C HIS A 43 0.95 -4.00 5.97
N VAL A 44 -0.16 -3.82 6.67
CA VAL A 44 -0.76 -2.51 6.87
C VAL A 44 -0.88 -2.25 8.36
N TYR A 45 -0.42 -1.10 8.79
CA TYR A 45 -0.52 -0.67 10.18
C TYR A 45 -1.34 0.60 10.22
N ARG A 46 -2.32 0.63 11.10
CA ARG A 46 -3.18 1.80 11.30
C ARG A 46 -2.76 2.54 12.55
N GLY A 47 -2.72 3.85 12.43
CA GLY A 47 -2.45 4.75 13.55
C GLY A 47 -3.04 6.09 13.19
N ALA A 48 -2.26 7.14 13.32
CA ALA A 48 -2.69 8.47 12.86
C ALA A 48 -2.94 8.47 11.36
N GLY A 49 -2.29 7.57 10.64
CA GLY A 49 -2.49 7.35 9.23
C GLY A 49 -2.34 5.86 8.96
N ILE A 50 -2.07 5.53 7.72
CA ILE A 50 -1.89 4.16 7.31
C ILE A 50 -0.47 4.01 6.79
N VAL A 51 0.24 3.01 7.30
CA VAL A 51 1.60 2.71 6.90
C VAL A 51 1.62 1.35 6.25
N LEU A 52 2.19 1.28 5.06
CA LEU A 52 2.35 0.03 4.32
C LEU A 52 3.79 -0.43 4.45
N ARG A 53 3.98 -1.66 4.92
CA ARG A 53 5.32 -2.21 5.13
C ARG A 53 5.50 -3.48 4.33
N CYS A 54 6.73 -3.69 3.90
CA CYS A 54 7.08 -4.89 3.15
C CYS A 54 6.94 -6.12 4.04
N PRO A 55 6.20 -7.16 3.60
CA PRO A 55 6.06 -8.36 4.42
C PRO A 55 7.36 -9.17 4.54
N HIS A 56 8.37 -8.86 3.75
CA HIS A 56 9.63 -9.61 3.76
C HIS A 56 10.71 -8.93 4.57
N CYS A 57 10.84 -7.60 4.49
CA CYS A 57 11.90 -6.91 5.21
C CYS A 57 11.39 -5.88 6.20
N ASP A 58 10.08 -5.66 6.23
CA ASP A 58 9.41 -4.76 7.17
C ASP A 58 9.76 -3.29 7.00
N ASN A 59 10.46 -2.92 5.94
CA ASN A 59 10.67 -1.51 5.66
C ASN A 59 9.39 -0.86 5.21
N THR A 60 9.26 0.43 5.51
CA THR A 60 8.08 1.19 5.10
C THR A 60 8.10 1.37 3.60
N LEU A 61 7.02 0.98 2.96
CA LEU A 61 6.85 1.14 1.52
C LEU A 61 6.17 2.45 1.19
N ALA A 62 5.12 2.79 1.94
CA ALA A 62 4.35 3.99 1.69
C ALA A 62 3.58 4.36 2.94
N ALA A 63 3.13 5.60 2.99
CA ALA A 63 2.28 6.07 4.07
C ALA A 63 1.17 6.92 3.47
N ILE A 64 -0.02 6.82 4.04
CA ILE A 64 -1.18 7.58 3.60
C ILE A 64 -1.76 8.28 4.81
N VAL A 65 -1.86 9.60 4.73
CA VAL A 65 -2.48 10.42 5.77
C VAL A 65 -3.54 11.27 5.09
N ARG A 66 -4.70 11.36 5.72
CA ARG A 66 -5.76 12.17 5.12
C ARG A 66 -6.53 12.93 6.18
N ASP A 67 -7.10 14.04 5.77
CA ASP A 67 -8.09 14.75 6.58
C ASP A 67 -9.36 14.89 5.74
N GLU A 68 -10.20 15.87 6.08
CA GLU A 68 -11.48 16.02 5.40
C GLU A 68 -11.37 16.47 3.96
N ARG A 69 -10.25 17.08 3.59
CA ARG A 69 -10.12 17.71 2.29
C ARG A 69 -8.94 17.23 1.48
N ARG A 70 -7.95 16.62 2.14
CA ARG A 70 -6.70 16.29 1.47
C ARG A 70 -6.23 14.91 1.85
N VAL A 71 -5.47 14.35 0.97
CA VAL A 71 -4.77 13.10 1.26
C VAL A 71 -3.30 13.32 0.88
N TRP A 72 -2.42 12.87 1.76
CA TRP A 72 -0.99 12.88 1.52
C TRP A 72 -0.54 11.44 1.37
N ILE A 73 0.16 11.17 0.28
CA ILE A 73 0.70 9.84 0.01
C ILE A 73 2.20 9.99 -0.16
N THR A 74 2.93 9.29 0.70
CA THR A 74 4.38 9.32 0.65
C THR A 74 4.87 7.95 0.21
N PHE A 75 5.62 7.89 -0.86
CA PHE A 75 6.21 6.65 -1.35
C PHE A 75 7.66 6.63 -0.92
N GLN A 76 7.97 5.84 0.10
CA GLN A 76 9.29 5.82 0.70
C GLN A 76 10.12 4.62 0.27
N GLY A 77 9.46 3.52 -0.03
CA GLY A 77 10.17 2.29 -0.30
C GLY A 77 9.60 1.44 -1.41
N ILE A 78 8.65 1.97 -2.18
CA ILE A 78 8.15 1.26 -3.35
C ILE A 78 8.96 1.67 -4.55
N ARG A 79 9.62 0.69 -5.16
CA ARG A 79 10.42 0.92 -6.34
C ARG A 79 9.55 0.99 -7.59
N ALA A 80 8.51 0.16 -7.63
CA ALA A 80 7.62 0.11 -8.79
C ALA A 80 6.27 -0.43 -8.37
N LEU A 81 5.24 0.00 -9.06
CA LEU A 81 3.90 -0.57 -8.98
C LEU A 81 3.52 -1.03 -10.37
N GLU A 82 3.12 -2.29 -10.45
CA GLU A 82 2.68 -2.85 -11.73
C GLU A 82 1.17 -3.03 -11.68
N LEU A 83 0.47 -2.36 -12.57
CA LEU A 83 -0.97 -2.44 -12.65
C LEU A 83 -1.36 -2.99 -14.00
N ALA A 84 -2.48 -3.72 -14.04
CA ALA A 84 -3.03 -4.12 -15.32
C ALA A 84 -3.47 -2.87 -16.09
N TRP A 85 -3.19 -2.85 -17.36
CA TRP A 85 -3.55 -1.71 -18.20
C TRP A 85 -4.51 -2.17 -19.26
N GLU A 86 -5.73 -1.67 -19.19
CA GLU A 86 -6.73 -2.00 -20.18
C GLU A 86 -6.99 -0.81 -21.07
N ARG A 87 -6.98 -1.06 -22.35
CA ARG A 87 -7.22 0.00 -23.32
C ARG A 87 -8.53 -0.28 -24.04
N ALA A 88 -9.39 0.70 -24.04
CA ALA A 88 -10.67 0.59 -24.76
C ALA A 88 -10.45 0.72 -26.25
#